data_b3a7ba6b70cbfeaeb65c7a0d8aa4f9e5
#
_entry.id   b3a7ba6b70cbfeaeb65c7a0d8aa4f9e5
#
_cell.length_a   1.000
_cell.length_b   1.000
_cell.length_c   1.000
_cell.angle_alpha   90.00
_cell.angle_beta   90.00
_cell.angle_gamma   90.00
#
_symmetry.space_group_name_H-M   'P 1'
#
loop_
_entity.id
_entity.type
_entity.pdbx_description
1 polymer ?
#
loop_
_entity_poly.entity_id
_entity_poly.type
_entity_poly.pdbx_seq_one_letter_code
_entity_poly.pdbx_strand_id
1 'polypeptide(L)'
;EDVGRICQEQVKHIEAVLDKPENEASRKKFEVFSTELKNTLNGDLSREEVLDMLGQHIVTKPVMDALFSEFPFTEKNPISRAMTQMLDALDKEGLKSATKLLEGFYNSVRVRAKNIKTAEDRQTVIIELFDKFFKFAFPEMRDKLGIIYTPVPVVDFINHSVADILQKEFGTTIASPNVHILDPFTGTGTFLTRLMQSGLIPADKLSEKFKNDIHAHEILPLTYYIASINLEATYYDLVSNQEYEPNPVMIWTDTLRIMMQRLYLVRRWQKIMHGWRRRRSWIFG
;
A
#
# COMPACT_ATOMS: atom_id res chain seq x y z
N GLU A 1 -21.19 -9.70 3.62
CA GLU A 1 -22.30 -8.94 2.97
C GLU A 1 -22.51 -7.57 3.63
N ASP A 2 -22.58 -7.49 4.97
CA ASP A 2 -22.86 -6.21 5.67
C ASP A 2 -21.78 -5.14 5.48
N VAL A 3 -20.50 -5.53 5.46
CA VAL A 3 -19.38 -4.57 5.35
C VAL A 3 -19.39 -3.87 3.98
N GLY A 4 -19.61 -4.61 2.89
CA GLY A 4 -19.68 -4.02 1.55
C GLY A 4 -20.85 -3.08 1.39
N ARG A 5 -22.03 -3.48 1.91
CA ARG A 5 -23.22 -2.64 1.91
C ARG A 5 -23.00 -1.35 2.71
N ILE A 6 -22.41 -1.46 3.91
CA ILE A 6 -22.09 -0.29 4.74
C ILE A 6 -21.08 0.63 4.05
N CYS A 7 -20.04 0.06 3.39
CA CYS A 7 -19.10 0.84 2.62
C CYS A 7 -19.82 1.65 1.52
N GLN A 8 -20.69 1.01 0.74
CA GLN A 8 -21.46 1.70 -0.31
C GLN A 8 -22.43 2.75 0.26
N GLU A 9 -23.06 2.49 1.41
CA GLU A 9 -23.89 3.48 2.09
C GLU A 9 -23.08 4.70 2.52
N GLN A 10 -21.83 4.50 2.98
CA GLN A 10 -20.93 5.60 3.33
C GLN A 10 -20.50 6.39 2.10
N VAL A 11 -20.18 5.75 0.99
CA VAL A 11 -19.86 6.42 -0.27
C VAL A 11 -21.03 7.32 -0.69
N LYS A 12 -22.27 6.80 -0.69
CA LYS A 12 -23.46 7.59 -1.00
C LYS A 12 -23.68 8.75 -0.02
N HIS A 13 -23.39 8.54 1.26
CA HIS A 13 -23.48 9.60 2.27
C HIS A 13 -22.49 10.74 2.00
N ILE A 14 -21.21 10.38 1.73
CA ILE A 14 -20.17 11.37 1.37
C ILE A 14 -20.59 12.14 0.12
N GLU A 15 -21.08 11.45 -0.90
CA GLU A 15 -21.56 12.07 -2.13
C GLU A 15 -22.68 13.06 -1.87
N ALA A 16 -23.69 12.66 -1.09
CA ALA A 16 -24.79 13.53 -0.69
C ALA A 16 -24.33 14.75 0.11
N VAL A 17 -23.31 14.62 0.95
CA VAL A 17 -22.70 15.75 1.66
C VAL A 17 -22.01 16.70 0.69
N LEU A 18 -21.27 16.18 -0.28
CA LEU A 18 -20.55 16.98 -1.28
C LEU A 18 -21.51 17.72 -2.23
N ASP A 19 -22.67 17.14 -2.53
CA ASP A 19 -23.63 17.72 -3.47
C ASP A 19 -24.51 18.83 -2.87
N LYS A 20 -24.48 19.01 -1.54
CA LYS A 20 -25.21 20.09 -0.88
C LYS A 20 -24.61 21.46 -1.24
N PRO A 21 -25.42 22.44 -1.68
CA PRO A 21 -24.95 23.79 -2.06
C PRO A 21 -24.13 24.49 -0.96
N GLU A 22 -24.54 24.34 0.30
CA GLU A 22 -23.89 24.92 1.47
C GLU A 22 -22.47 24.36 1.76
N ASN A 23 -22.14 23.20 1.21
CA ASN A 23 -20.86 22.53 1.47
C ASN A 23 -19.76 22.84 0.43
N GLU A 24 -19.76 24.05 -0.13
CA GLU A 24 -18.75 24.48 -1.13
C GLU A 24 -17.32 24.33 -0.62
N ALA A 25 -17.05 24.64 0.64
CA ALA A 25 -15.72 24.49 1.24
C ALA A 25 -15.26 23.03 1.28
N SER A 26 -16.15 22.08 1.59
CA SER A 26 -15.88 20.65 1.58
C SER A 26 -15.64 20.13 0.16
N ARG A 27 -16.41 20.60 -0.82
CA ARG A 27 -16.19 20.29 -2.24
C ARG A 27 -14.82 20.73 -2.71
N LYS A 28 -14.42 21.95 -2.43
CA LYS A 28 -13.07 22.45 -2.81
C LYS A 28 -11.95 21.60 -2.20
N LYS A 29 -12.08 21.19 -0.94
CA LYS A 29 -11.11 20.30 -0.31
C LYS A 29 -11.07 18.93 -0.99
N PHE A 30 -12.24 18.37 -1.32
CA PHE A 30 -12.32 17.10 -2.05
C PHE A 30 -11.70 17.19 -3.45
N GLU A 31 -11.90 18.29 -4.17
CA GLU A 31 -11.29 18.51 -5.49
C GLU A 31 -9.77 18.58 -5.42
N VAL A 32 -9.21 19.28 -4.42
CA VAL A 32 -7.77 19.33 -4.16
C VAL A 32 -7.25 17.94 -3.86
N PHE A 33 -7.88 17.24 -2.91
CA PHE A 33 -7.51 15.88 -2.53
C PHE A 33 -7.58 14.90 -3.73
N SER A 34 -8.66 14.95 -4.50
CA SER A 34 -8.82 14.14 -5.71
C SER A 34 -7.74 14.43 -6.76
N THR A 35 -7.35 15.70 -6.91
CA THR A 35 -6.28 16.10 -7.82
C THR A 35 -4.91 15.58 -7.37
N GLU A 36 -4.64 15.62 -6.08
CA GLU A 36 -3.41 15.04 -5.52
C GLU A 36 -3.34 13.53 -5.73
N LEU A 37 -4.45 12.81 -5.53
CA LEU A 37 -4.54 11.37 -5.81
C LEU A 37 -4.33 11.08 -7.30
N LYS A 38 -4.94 11.84 -8.19
CA LYS A 38 -4.72 11.73 -9.65
C LYS A 38 -3.26 11.91 -10.03
N ASN A 39 -2.59 12.86 -9.42
CA ASN A 39 -1.18 13.12 -9.67
C ASN A 39 -0.27 12.01 -9.16
N THR A 40 -0.63 11.38 -8.05
CA THR A 40 0.18 10.36 -7.38
C THR A 40 -0.07 8.95 -7.93
N LEU A 41 -1.33 8.59 -8.15
CA LEU A 41 -1.72 7.24 -8.59
C LEU A 41 -1.92 7.20 -10.10
N ASN A 42 -3.08 7.67 -10.55
CA ASN A 42 -3.48 7.62 -11.95
C ASN A 42 -4.29 8.87 -12.31
N GLY A 43 -3.87 9.56 -13.39
CA GLY A 43 -4.56 10.77 -13.90
C GLY A 43 -6.00 10.56 -14.34
N ASP A 44 -6.35 9.30 -14.64
CA ASP A 44 -7.69 8.92 -15.11
C ASP A 44 -8.64 8.49 -13.98
N LEU A 45 -8.22 8.61 -12.69
CA LEU A 45 -9.08 8.32 -11.54
C LEU A 45 -10.38 9.11 -11.63
N SER A 46 -11.50 8.40 -11.59
CA SER A 46 -12.83 9.01 -11.55
C SER A 46 -13.15 9.56 -10.15
N ARG A 47 -14.21 10.38 -10.08
CA ARG A 47 -14.73 10.85 -8.78
C ARG A 47 -15.24 9.67 -7.93
N GLU A 48 -15.90 8.72 -8.56
CA GLU A 48 -16.44 7.52 -7.93
C GLU A 48 -15.33 6.66 -7.31
N GLU A 49 -14.23 6.45 -8.03
CA GLU A 49 -13.08 5.70 -7.50
C GLU A 49 -12.46 6.37 -6.28
N VAL A 50 -12.37 7.70 -6.26
CA VAL A 50 -11.89 8.44 -5.08
C VAL A 50 -12.85 8.30 -3.90
N LEU A 51 -14.16 8.35 -4.14
CA LEU A 51 -15.17 8.13 -3.11
C LEU A 51 -15.11 6.70 -2.56
N ASP A 52 -14.93 5.70 -3.43
CA ASP A 52 -14.75 4.31 -3.03
C ASP A 52 -13.51 4.12 -2.16
N MET A 53 -12.39 4.79 -2.47
CA MET A 53 -11.18 4.76 -1.63
C MET A 53 -11.45 5.33 -0.23
N LEU A 54 -12.21 6.42 -0.13
CA LEU A 54 -12.61 6.98 1.17
C LEU A 54 -13.54 6.02 1.93
N GLY A 55 -14.52 5.42 1.25
CA GLY A 55 -15.41 4.40 1.82
C GLY A 55 -14.64 3.20 2.36
N GLN A 56 -13.67 2.68 1.58
CA GLN A 56 -12.77 1.61 2.03
C GLN A 56 -12.00 2.01 3.29
N HIS A 57 -11.46 3.24 3.32
CA HIS A 57 -10.73 3.72 4.51
C HIS A 57 -11.60 3.76 5.76
N ILE A 58 -12.85 4.22 5.66
CA ILE A 58 -13.80 4.27 6.80
C ILE A 58 -13.97 2.89 7.43
N VAL A 59 -14.18 1.86 6.61
CA VAL A 59 -14.48 0.50 7.13
C VAL A 59 -13.22 -0.27 7.51
N THR A 60 -12.06 0.07 6.95
CA THR A 60 -10.81 -0.67 7.18
C THR A 60 -9.96 -0.09 8.31
N LYS A 61 -9.99 1.22 8.52
CA LYS A 61 -9.23 1.87 9.60
C LYS A 61 -9.48 1.23 10.97
N PRO A 62 -10.74 1.01 11.44
CA PRO A 62 -10.97 0.37 12.73
C PRO A 62 -10.50 -1.09 12.80
N VAL A 63 -10.45 -1.80 11.67
CA VAL A 63 -9.88 -3.15 11.58
C VAL A 63 -8.38 -3.10 11.82
N MET A 64 -7.69 -2.16 11.17
CA MET A 64 -6.25 -1.95 11.36
C MET A 64 -5.93 -1.57 12.81
N ASP A 65 -6.66 -0.62 13.38
CA ASP A 65 -6.51 -0.21 14.78
C ASP A 65 -6.73 -1.39 15.75
N ALA A 66 -7.63 -2.32 15.40
CA ALA A 66 -7.93 -3.49 16.23
C ALA A 66 -6.86 -4.59 16.13
N LEU A 67 -6.31 -4.83 14.92
CA LEU A 67 -5.29 -5.86 14.67
C LEU A 67 -3.91 -5.46 15.17
N PHE A 68 -3.61 -4.16 15.14
CA PHE A 68 -2.28 -3.61 15.36
C PHE A 68 -2.28 -2.56 16.47
N SER A 69 -3.01 -2.85 17.56
CA SER A 69 -3.12 -1.92 18.69
C SER A 69 -1.78 -1.55 19.35
N GLU A 70 -0.72 -2.32 19.09
CA GLU A 70 0.63 -2.07 19.60
C GLU A 70 1.39 -1.03 18.74
N PHE A 71 0.94 -0.79 17.50
CA PHE A 71 1.57 0.14 16.56
C PHE A 71 0.61 1.29 16.21
N PRO A 72 1.01 2.56 16.34
CA PRO A 72 0.18 3.70 15.97
C PRO A 72 0.15 3.90 14.44
N PHE A 73 -0.08 2.81 13.68
CA PHE A 73 0.00 2.79 12.22
C PHE A 73 -0.94 3.81 11.58
N THR A 74 -2.24 3.75 11.89
CA THR A 74 -3.23 4.62 11.25
C THR A 74 -3.05 6.09 11.57
N GLU A 75 -2.40 6.39 12.70
CA GLU A 75 -2.09 7.77 13.12
C GLU A 75 -0.81 8.29 12.46
N LYS A 76 0.17 7.41 12.19
CA LYS A 76 1.47 7.80 11.65
C LYS A 76 1.60 7.61 10.14
N ASN A 77 0.87 6.67 9.53
CA ASN A 77 0.90 6.45 8.09
C ASN A 77 0.36 7.68 7.32
N PRO A 78 1.13 8.26 6.40
CA PRO A 78 0.77 9.51 5.73
C PRO A 78 -0.52 9.40 4.91
N ILE A 79 -0.76 8.26 4.26
CA ILE A 79 -1.97 8.03 3.45
C ILE A 79 -3.20 7.89 4.35
N SER A 80 -3.09 7.12 5.43
CA SER A 80 -4.17 6.99 6.42
C SER A 80 -4.55 8.35 7.02
N ARG A 81 -3.55 9.19 7.33
CA ARG A 81 -3.77 10.55 7.83
C ARG A 81 -4.48 11.43 6.80
N ALA A 82 -4.03 11.42 5.55
CA ALA A 82 -4.64 12.22 4.48
C ALA A 82 -6.12 11.83 4.26
N MET A 83 -6.42 10.52 4.21
CA MET A 83 -7.78 10.00 4.13
C MET A 83 -8.63 10.44 5.33
N THR A 84 -8.10 10.29 6.55
CA THR A 84 -8.80 10.69 7.78
C THR A 84 -9.08 12.20 7.80
N GLN A 85 -8.10 13.03 7.42
CA GLN A 85 -8.26 14.48 7.35
C GLN A 85 -9.32 14.91 6.33
N MET A 86 -9.38 14.21 5.18
CA MET A 86 -10.42 14.47 4.19
C MET A 86 -11.80 14.12 4.73
N LEU A 87 -11.96 12.97 5.38
CA LEU A 87 -13.21 12.54 5.99
C LEU A 87 -13.67 13.47 7.13
N ASP A 88 -12.75 13.91 7.99
CA ASP A 88 -13.02 14.88 9.05
C ASP A 88 -13.50 16.24 8.50
N ALA A 89 -13.09 16.60 7.30
CA ALA A 89 -13.51 17.82 6.64
C ALA A 89 -14.89 17.70 5.97
N LEU A 90 -15.38 16.47 5.75
CA LEU A 90 -16.69 16.22 5.14
C LEU A 90 -17.81 16.15 6.19
N ASP A 91 -17.74 15.19 7.09
CA ASP A 91 -18.77 14.99 8.13
C ASP A 91 -18.26 14.10 9.27
N LYS A 92 -17.99 14.73 10.41
CA LYS A 92 -17.53 13.97 11.61
C LYS A 92 -18.63 13.11 12.25
N GLU A 93 -19.90 13.49 12.14
CA GLU A 93 -20.98 12.85 12.89
C GLU A 93 -21.63 11.69 12.12
N GLY A 94 -21.84 11.84 10.82
CA GLY A 94 -22.37 10.77 9.97
C GLY A 94 -21.45 9.58 9.87
N LEU A 95 -20.13 9.82 9.80
CA LEU A 95 -19.12 8.77 9.76
C LEU A 95 -19.02 7.93 11.05
N LYS A 96 -19.28 8.54 12.22
CA LYS A 96 -19.32 7.83 13.49
C LYS A 96 -20.49 6.85 13.62
N SER A 97 -21.60 7.12 12.93
CA SER A 97 -22.75 6.23 12.96
C SER A 97 -22.50 4.93 12.20
N ALA A 98 -21.72 4.98 11.12
CA ALA A 98 -21.35 3.82 10.31
C ALA A 98 -20.48 2.83 11.10
N THR A 99 -19.51 3.33 11.84
CA THR A 99 -18.61 2.47 12.64
C THR A 99 -19.37 1.73 13.75
N LYS A 100 -20.45 2.30 14.27
CA LYS A 100 -21.29 1.60 15.27
C LYS A 100 -22.00 0.36 14.70
N LEU A 101 -22.41 0.41 13.43
CA LEU A 101 -23.04 -0.76 12.78
C LEU A 101 -22.09 -1.94 12.62
N LEU A 102 -20.80 -1.67 12.50
CA LEU A 102 -19.76 -2.70 12.38
C LEU A 102 -19.09 -3.07 13.72
N GLU A 103 -19.55 -2.55 14.86
CA GLU A 103 -18.91 -2.78 16.17
C GLU A 103 -18.81 -4.29 16.52
N GLY A 104 -19.84 -5.06 16.20
CA GLY A 104 -19.81 -6.53 16.38
C GLY A 104 -18.72 -7.21 15.56
N PHE A 105 -18.52 -6.76 14.32
CA PHE A 105 -17.43 -7.24 13.46
C PHE A 105 -16.07 -6.82 14.03
N TYR A 106 -15.86 -5.56 14.36
CA TYR A 106 -14.61 -5.08 14.95
C TYR A 106 -14.27 -5.78 16.27
N ASN A 107 -15.24 -6.08 17.10
CA ASN A 107 -15.04 -6.86 18.34
C ASN A 107 -14.58 -8.29 18.03
N SER A 108 -15.14 -8.93 17.01
CA SER A 108 -14.68 -10.25 16.59
C SER A 108 -13.22 -10.24 16.07
N VAL A 109 -12.84 -9.18 15.37
CA VAL A 109 -11.45 -8.96 14.93
C VAL A 109 -10.53 -8.76 16.13
N ARG A 110 -10.91 -7.92 17.10
CA ARG A 110 -10.13 -7.69 18.34
C ARG A 110 -9.90 -8.98 19.15
N VAL A 111 -10.93 -9.84 19.23
CA VAL A 111 -10.81 -11.14 19.94
C VAL A 111 -9.82 -12.05 19.21
N ARG A 112 -9.85 -12.10 17.88
CA ARG A 112 -8.89 -12.89 17.10
C ARG A 112 -7.47 -12.33 17.21
N ALA A 113 -7.31 -11.01 17.16
CA ALA A 113 -6.02 -10.34 17.31
C ALA A 113 -5.33 -10.69 18.64
N LYS A 114 -6.08 -10.76 19.75
CA LYS A 114 -5.54 -11.13 21.08
C LYS A 114 -4.98 -12.56 21.15
N ASN A 115 -5.38 -13.44 20.25
CA ASN A 115 -4.91 -14.83 20.22
C ASN A 115 -3.69 -15.04 19.31
N ILE A 116 -3.22 -14.00 18.64
CA ILE A 116 -2.03 -14.03 17.78
C ILE A 116 -0.79 -14.00 18.69
N LYS A 117 0.07 -15.01 18.55
CA LYS A 117 1.30 -15.14 19.38
C LYS A 117 2.58 -14.97 18.55
N THR A 118 2.51 -15.24 17.26
CA THR A 118 3.68 -15.17 16.36
C THR A 118 3.42 -14.27 15.17
N ALA A 119 4.48 -13.80 14.51
CA ALA A 119 4.38 -13.03 13.28
C ALA A 119 3.69 -13.84 12.14
N GLU A 120 3.93 -15.16 12.10
CA GLU A 120 3.32 -16.07 11.13
C GLU A 120 1.82 -16.23 11.37
N ASP A 121 1.39 -16.37 12.62
CA ASP A 121 -0.04 -16.38 12.99
C ASP A 121 -0.71 -15.07 12.59
N ARG A 122 -0.03 -13.93 12.84
CA ARG A 122 -0.52 -12.60 12.47
C ARG A 122 -0.71 -12.49 10.97
N GLN A 123 0.30 -12.87 10.19
CA GLN A 123 0.25 -12.87 8.73
C GLN A 123 -0.89 -13.76 8.20
N THR A 124 -1.06 -14.95 8.75
CA THR A 124 -2.15 -15.88 8.39
C THR A 124 -3.53 -15.27 8.66
N VAL A 125 -3.73 -14.70 9.84
CA VAL A 125 -5.01 -14.06 10.21
C VAL A 125 -5.30 -12.85 9.33
N ILE A 126 -4.29 -12.07 9.00
CA ILE A 126 -4.41 -10.93 8.09
C ILE A 126 -4.86 -11.41 6.71
N ILE A 127 -4.14 -12.36 6.11
CA ILE A 127 -4.48 -12.90 4.79
C ILE A 127 -5.91 -13.45 4.77
N GLU A 128 -6.30 -14.26 5.77
CA GLU A 128 -7.66 -14.80 5.85
C GLU A 128 -8.74 -13.74 6.01
N LEU A 129 -8.52 -12.76 6.89
CA LEU A 129 -9.47 -11.67 7.09
C LEU A 129 -9.65 -10.86 5.81
N PHE A 130 -8.54 -10.56 5.13
CA PHE A 130 -8.58 -9.74 3.92
C PHE A 130 -9.11 -10.51 2.71
N ASP A 131 -8.77 -11.79 2.53
CA ASP A 131 -9.37 -12.60 1.46
C ASP A 131 -10.89 -12.67 1.61
N LYS A 132 -11.37 -12.93 2.84
CA LYS A 132 -12.80 -12.89 3.16
C LYS A 132 -13.39 -11.50 2.98
N PHE A 133 -12.69 -10.46 3.45
CA PHE A 133 -13.14 -9.08 3.34
C PHE A 133 -13.30 -8.67 1.88
N PHE A 134 -12.27 -8.86 1.03
CA PHE A 134 -12.35 -8.55 -0.39
C PHE A 134 -13.43 -9.36 -1.11
N LYS A 135 -13.53 -10.65 -0.81
CA LYS A 135 -14.52 -11.53 -1.43
C LYS A 135 -15.95 -11.07 -1.17
N PHE A 136 -16.23 -10.58 0.01
CA PHE A 136 -17.59 -10.22 0.42
C PHE A 136 -17.89 -8.72 0.32
N ALA A 137 -16.90 -7.86 0.56
CA ALA A 137 -17.10 -6.42 0.54
C ALA A 137 -16.91 -5.80 -0.85
N PHE A 138 -15.96 -6.34 -1.65
CA PHE A 138 -15.57 -5.78 -2.94
C PHE A 138 -15.38 -6.87 -4.01
N PRO A 139 -16.40 -7.71 -4.31
CA PRO A 139 -16.27 -8.83 -5.24
C PRO A 139 -15.87 -8.37 -6.65
N GLU A 140 -16.49 -7.32 -7.17
CA GLU A 140 -16.19 -6.79 -8.51
C GLU A 140 -14.75 -6.28 -8.63
N MET A 141 -14.22 -5.65 -7.58
CA MET A 141 -12.83 -5.18 -7.54
C MET A 141 -11.85 -6.35 -7.53
N ARG A 142 -12.14 -7.40 -6.75
CA ARG A 142 -11.33 -8.62 -6.71
C ARG A 142 -11.23 -9.27 -8.10
N ASP A 143 -12.35 -9.43 -8.78
CA ASP A 143 -12.41 -10.06 -10.09
C ASP A 143 -11.76 -9.20 -11.18
N LYS A 144 -12.01 -7.89 -11.16
CA LYS A 144 -11.44 -6.92 -12.12
C LYS A 144 -9.91 -6.80 -12.01
N LEU A 145 -9.37 -6.88 -10.80
CA LEU A 145 -7.94 -6.67 -10.53
C LEU A 145 -7.16 -7.98 -10.38
N GLY A 146 -7.81 -9.13 -10.45
CA GLY A 146 -7.17 -10.43 -10.40
C GLY A 146 -6.37 -10.65 -9.11
N ILE A 147 -6.92 -10.26 -7.95
CA ILE A 147 -6.23 -10.37 -6.66
C ILE A 147 -6.04 -11.85 -6.33
N ILE A 148 -4.81 -12.35 -6.50
CA ILE A 148 -4.40 -13.71 -6.21
C ILE A 148 -3.18 -13.66 -5.29
N TYR A 149 -3.22 -14.41 -4.20
CA TYR A 149 -2.08 -14.51 -3.28
C TYR A 149 -1.15 -15.64 -3.71
N THR A 150 0.14 -15.31 -3.84
CA THR A 150 1.16 -16.32 -4.15
C THR A 150 1.40 -17.21 -2.91
N PRO A 151 1.32 -18.54 -3.03
CA PRO A 151 1.58 -19.44 -1.90
C PRO A 151 2.98 -19.27 -1.32
N VAL A 152 3.10 -19.27 0.00
CA VAL A 152 4.35 -19.05 0.73
C VAL A 152 5.52 -19.92 0.22
N PRO A 153 5.36 -21.24 -0.04
CA PRO A 153 6.45 -22.05 -0.57
C PRO A 153 6.99 -21.58 -1.93
N VAL A 154 6.11 -21.01 -2.78
CA VAL A 154 6.51 -20.44 -4.08
C VAL A 154 7.28 -19.15 -3.88
N VAL A 155 6.84 -18.31 -2.96
CA VAL A 155 7.55 -17.06 -2.58
C VAL A 155 8.96 -17.38 -2.05
N ASP A 156 9.06 -18.34 -1.14
CA ASP A 156 10.36 -18.76 -0.59
C ASP A 156 11.29 -19.30 -1.68
N PHE A 157 10.76 -20.16 -2.56
CA PHE A 157 11.52 -20.66 -3.71
C PHE A 157 12.04 -19.53 -4.61
N ILE A 158 11.22 -18.53 -4.91
CA ILE A 158 11.62 -17.39 -5.75
C ILE A 158 12.70 -16.56 -5.03
N ASN A 159 12.51 -16.22 -3.75
CA ASN A 159 13.47 -15.44 -2.98
C ASN A 159 14.86 -16.12 -2.92
N HIS A 160 14.88 -17.42 -2.64
CA HIS A 160 16.14 -18.19 -2.63
C HIS A 160 16.77 -18.33 -4.02
N SER A 161 15.95 -18.52 -5.07
CA SER A 161 16.45 -18.58 -6.45
C SER A 161 17.11 -17.28 -6.88
N VAL A 162 16.51 -16.13 -6.53
CA VAL A 162 17.11 -14.81 -6.79
C VAL A 162 18.43 -14.64 -6.04
N ALA A 163 18.49 -15.06 -4.77
CA ALA A 163 19.72 -15.02 -3.99
C ALA A 163 20.83 -15.86 -4.62
N ASP A 164 20.50 -17.07 -5.08
CA ASP A 164 21.44 -17.97 -5.76
C ASP A 164 21.96 -17.36 -7.08
N ILE A 165 21.09 -16.76 -7.88
CA ILE A 165 21.49 -16.11 -9.14
C ILE A 165 22.38 -14.91 -8.86
N LEU A 166 22.04 -14.06 -7.89
CA LEU A 166 22.88 -12.92 -7.50
C LEU A 166 24.29 -13.36 -7.12
N GLN A 167 24.40 -14.45 -6.35
CA GLN A 167 25.70 -14.97 -5.96
C GLN A 167 26.48 -15.58 -7.13
N LYS A 168 25.82 -16.39 -7.97
CA LYS A 168 26.47 -17.14 -9.05
C LYS A 168 26.85 -16.27 -10.25
N GLU A 169 25.95 -15.37 -10.66
CA GLU A 169 26.13 -14.60 -11.89
C GLU A 169 26.75 -13.21 -11.65
N PHE A 170 26.53 -12.65 -10.45
CA PHE A 170 26.96 -11.27 -10.14
C PHE A 170 27.98 -11.18 -9.00
N GLY A 171 28.29 -12.29 -8.30
CA GLY A 171 29.24 -12.31 -7.18
C GLY A 171 28.81 -11.44 -6.00
N THR A 172 27.51 -11.20 -5.85
CA THR A 172 26.94 -10.35 -4.80
C THR A 172 25.80 -11.07 -4.09
N THR A 173 25.29 -10.50 -3.00
CA THR A 173 24.19 -11.08 -2.23
C THR A 173 23.04 -10.07 -2.10
N ILE A 174 21.85 -10.56 -1.76
CA ILE A 174 20.69 -9.71 -1.43
C ILE A 174 21.04 -8.72 -0.29
N ALA A 175 21.88 -9.15 0.66
CA ALA A 175 22.31 -8.33 1.79
C ALA A 175 23.44 -7.34 1.47
N SER A 176 24.00 -7.36 0.26
CA SER A 176 25.07 -6.43 -0.12
C SER A 176 24.55 -4.99 -0.21
N PRO A 177 25.32 -3.97 0.22
CA PRO A 177 24.92 -2.57 0.07
C PRO A 177 24.63 -2.20 -1.39
N ASN A 178 23.63 -1.34 -1.61
CA ASN A 178 23.19 -0.88 -2.94
C ASN A 178 22.65 -2.00 -3.86
N VAL A 179 22.36 -3.18 -3.35
CA VAL A 179 21.53 -4.18 -4.04
C VAL A 179 20.08 -3.87 -3.71
N HIS A 180 19.41 -3.12 -4.60
CA HIS A 180 18.03 -2.72 -4.41
C HIS A 180 17.06 -3.84 -4.80
N ILE A 181 16.05 -4.03 -3.98
CA ILE A 181 14.98 -5.02 -4.16
C ILE A 181 13.68 -4.25 -4.35
N LEU A 182 13.02 -4.48 -5.46
CA LEU A 182 11.72 -3.87 -5.76
C LEU A 182 10.67 -4.95 -5.94
N ASP A 183 9.61 -4.87 -5.12
CA ASP A 183 8.35 -5.56 -5.38
C ASP A 183 7.36 -4.55 -6.00
N PRO A 184 7.17 -4.59 -7.33
CA PRO A 184 6.39 -3.58 -8.04
C PRO A 184 4.88 -3.78 -7.93
N PHE A 185 4.42 -4.93 -7.41
CA PHE A 185 3.02 -5.33 -7.26
C PHE A 185 2.84 -6.08 -5.94
N THR A 186 3.09 -5.38 -4.85
CA THR A 186 3.37 -5.93 -3.53
C THR A 186 2.21 -6.75 -2.95
N GLY A 187 0.97 -6.42 -3.30
CA GLY A 187 -0.19 -7.08 -2.71
C GLY A 187 -0.20 -6.92 -1.19
N THR A 188 -0.21 -8.03 -0.46
CA THR A 188 -0.15 -8.04 1.02
C THR A 188 1.26 -8.00 1.60
N GLY A 189 2.30 -7.85 0.78
CA GLY A 189 3.69 -7.78 1.22
C GLY A 189 4.37 -9.14 1.43
N THR A 190 3.78 -10.24 0.97
CA THR A 190 4.27 -11.59 1.28
C THR A 190 5.70 -11.84 0.82
N PHE A 191 6.08 -11.38 -0.38
CA PHE A 191 7.46 -11.56 -0.88
C PHE A 191 8.49 -10.91 0.03
N LEU A 192 8.26 -9.68 0.42
CA LEU A 192 9.22 -8.91 1.23
C LEU A 192 9.23 -9.35 2.70
N THR A 193 8.07 -9.68 3.27
CA THR A 193 8.01 -10.24 4.64
C THR A 193 8.75 -11.57 4.73
N ARG A 194 8.52 -12.47 3.76
CA ARG A 194 9.24 -13.75 3.69
C ARG A 194 10.74 -13.55 3.44
N LEU A 195 11.12 -12.57 2.62
CA LEU A 195 12.53 -12.23 2.40
C LEU A 195 13.21 -11.81 3.72
N MET A 196 12.59 -10.93 4.49
CA MET A 196 13.14 -10.50 5.80
C MET A 196 13.24 -11.66 6.80
N GLN A 197 12.28 -12.59 6.79
CA GLN A 197 12.25 -13.76 7.68
C GLN A 197 13.20 -14.88 7.25
N SER A 198 13.64 -14.92 5.98
CA SER A 198 14.40 -16.03 5.39
C SER A 198 15.83 -16.19 5.91
N GLY A 199 16.39 -15.17 6.58
CA GLY A 199 17.80 -15.12 6.96
C GLY A 199 18.76 -14.76 5.81
N LEU A 200 18.25 -14.56 4.58
CA LEU A 200 19.06 -14.07 3.44
C LEU A 200 19.63 -12.67 3.67
N ILE A 201 18.98 -11.90 4.52
CA ILE A 201 19.45 -10.62 5.05
C ILE A 201 19.79 -10.84 6.52
N PRO A 202 21.06 -10.81 6.94
CA PRO A 202 21.46 -10.90 8.33
C PRO A 202 20.85 -9.80 9.20
N ALA A 203 20.55 -10.10 10.47
CA ALA A 203 19.84 -9.18 11.37
C ALA A 203 20.56 -7.84 11.56
N ASP A 204 21.90 -7.85 11.58
CA ASP A 204 22.75 -6.64 11.69
C ASP A 204 22.68 -5.73 10.46
N LYS A 205 22.25 -6.26 9.29
CA LYS A 205 22.09 -5.50 8.04
C LYS A 205 20.63 -5.15 7.73
N LEU A 206 19.68 -5.77 8.43
CA LEU A 206 18.28 -5.66 8.10
C LEU A 206 17.76 -4.22 8.21
N SER A 207 18.19 -3.48 9.23
CA SER A 207 17.75 -2.09 9.43
C SER A 207 18.17 -1.17 8.28
N GLU A 208 19.41 -1.28 7.82
CA GLU A 208 19.91 -0.49 6.71
C GLU A 208 19.21 -0.88 5.39
N LYS A 209 19.07 -2.18 5.14
CA LYS A 209 18.36 -2.71 3.98
C LYS A 209 16.91 -2.27 3.93
N PHE A 210 16.19 -2.37 5.03
CA PHE A 210 14.80 -1.95 5.14
C PHE A 210 14.61 -0.46 4.87
N LYS A 211 15.51 0.37 5.37
CA LYS A 211 15.42 1.84 5.21
C LYS A 211 15.81 2.32 3.82
N ASN A 212 16.74 1.64 3.14
CA ASN A 212 17.39 2.21 1.95
C ASN A 212 17.22 1.38 0.67
N ASP A 213 17.18 0.05 0.76
CA ASP A 213 17.36 -0.83 -0.41
C ASP A 213 16.14 -1.70 -0.74
N ILE A 214 15.13 -1.76 0.14
CA ILE A 214 13.87 -2.44 -0.12
C ILE A 214 12.82 -1.43 -0.57
N HIS A 215 12.09 -1.75 -1.64
CA HIS A 215 11.08 -0.89 -2.24
C HIS A 215 9.85 -1.72 -2.57
N ALA A 216 8.67 -1.15 -2.33
CA ALA A 216 7.40 -1.82 -2.54
C ALA A 216 6.37 -0.85 -3.11
N HIS A 217 5.68 -1.26 -4.16
CA HIS A 217 4.63 -0.46 -4.78
C HIS A 217 3.29 -1.21 -4.74
N GLU A 218 2.24 -0.52 -4.39
CA GLU A 218 0.88 -1.03 -4.41
C GLU A 218 -0.10 0.05 -4.83
N ILE A 219 -1.07 -0.31 -5.68
CA ILE A 219 -2.05 0.63 -6.22
C ILE A 219 -3.33 0.68 -5.40
N LEU A 220 -3.72 -0.44 -4.76
CA LEU A 220 -4.95 -0.53 -3.99
C LEU A 220 -4.75 -0.01 -2.57
N PRO A 221 -5.58 0.93 -2.08
CA PRO A 221 -5.42 1.52 -0.75
C PRO A 221 -5.40 0.47 0.36
N LEU A 222 -6.30 -0.50 0.27
CA LEU A 222 -6.45 -1.52 1.30
C LEU A 222 -5.27 -2.48 1.33
N THR A 223 -4.82 -3.00 0.18
CA THR A 223 -3.61 -3.84 0.08
C THR A 223 -2.35 -3.06 0.45
N TYR A 224 -2.26 -1.78 0.10
CA TYR A 224 -1.21 -0.89 0.57
C TYR A 224 -1.14 -0.83 2.11
N TYR A 225 -2.27 -0.65 2.80
CA TYR A 225 -2.29 -0.64 4.27
C TYR A 225 -1.84 -1.98 4.85
N ILE A 226 -2.32 -3.09 4.29
CA ILE A 226 -1.95 -4.43 4.74
C ILE A 226 -0.45 -4.67 4.56
N ALA A 227 0.06 -4.40 3.36
CA ALA A 227 1.47 -4.58 3.06
C ALA A 227 2.34 -3.71 3.97
N SER A 228 1.99 -2.41 4.13
CA SER A 228 2.72 -1.50 5.00
C SER A 228 2.84 -2.06 6.41
N ILE A 229 1.72 -2.48 6.99
CA ILE A 229 1.69 -2.95 8.37
C ILE A 229 2.35 -4.33 8.54
N ASN A 230 2.22 -5.23 7.54
CA ASN A 230 2.91 -6.51 7.54
C ASN A 230 4.44 -6.33 7.51
N LEU A 231 4.92 -5.41 6.68
CA LEU A 231 6.33 -5.09 6.58
C LEU A 231 6.85 -4.46 7.87
N GLU A 232 6.12 -3.51 8.44
CA GLU A 232 6.46 -2.88 9.72
C GLU A 232 6.48 -3.91 10.86
N ALA A 233 5.42 -4.68 11.03
CA ALA A 233 5.35 -5.69 12.08
C ALA A 233 6.48 -6.72 11.94
N THR A 234 6.73 -7.23 10.74
CA THR A 234 7.83 -8.16 10.50
C THR A 234 9.19 -7.53 10.81
N TYR A 235 9.41 -6.29 10.40
CA TYR A 235 10.65 -5.57 10.69
C TYR A 235 10.88 -5.41 12.20
N TYR A 236 9.87 -4.93 12.95
CA TYR A 236 9.98 -4.72 14.39
C TYR A 236 10.05 -6.01 15.21
N ASP A 237 9.48 -7.11 14.71
CA ASP A 237 9.65 -8.44 15.31
C ASP A 237 11.10 -8.96 15.16
N LEU A 238 11.79 -8.58 14.06
CA LEU A 238 13.16 -9.03 13.78
C LEU A 238 14.25 -8.10 14.34
N VAL A 239 13.94 -6.82 14.51
CA VAL A 239 14.89 -5.79 14.97
C VAL A 239 14.44 -5.25 16.32
N SER A 240 15.07 -5.75 17.38
CA SER A 240 14.75 -5.37 18.76
C SER A 240 15.17 -3.92 19.07
N ASN A 241 14.39 -3.24 19.97
CA ASN A 241 14.74 -1.96 20.60
C ASN A 241 14.81 -0.72 19.67
N GLN A 242 13.99 -0.64 18.63
CA GLN A 242 13.83 0.58 17.85
C GLN A 242 12.52 1.30 18.20
N GLU A 243 12.58 2.63 18.22
CA GLU A 243 11.37 3.46 18.27
C GLU A 243 10.59 3.30 16.96
N TYR A 244 9.25 3.22 17.05
CA TYR A 244 8.40 3.05 15.89
C TYR A 244 8.48 4.26 14.94
N GLU A 245 8.90 4.00 13.72
CA GLU A 245 8.86 4.92 12.59
C GLU A 245 8.02 4.33 11.46
N PRO A 246 7.23 5.15 10.73
CA PRO A 246 6.50 4.69 9.57
C PRO A 246 7.44 4.09 8.52
N ASN A 247 6.98 3.04 7.87
CA ASN A 247 7.71 2.33 6.84
C ASN A 247 8.04 3.22 5.63
N PRO A 248 9.32 3.44 5.30
CA PRO A 248 9.72 4.20 4.12
C PRO A 248 9.66 3.41 2.82
N VAL A 249 9.47 2.10 2.91
CA VAL A 249 9.57 1.13 1.80
C VAL A 249 8.34 1.18 0.90
N MET A 250 7.14 1.31 1.49
CA MET A 250 5.87 1.25 0.79
C MET A 250 5.52 2.58 0.13
N ILE A 251 5.29 2.52 -1.18
CA ILE A 251 4.78 3.65 -1.95
C ILE A 251 3.41 3.29 -2.53
N TRP A 252 2.41 4.10 -2.20
CA TRP A 252 1.10 3.97 -2.80
C TRP A 252 1.12 4.59 -4.19
N THR A 253 1.17 3.76 -5.23
CA THR A 253 1.35 4.23 -6.60
C THR A 253 1.00 3.19 -7.65
N ASP A 254 0.76 3.67 -8.87
CA ASP A 254 0.72 2.84 -10.08
C ASP A 254 2.12 2.68 -10.67
N THR A 255 2.72 1.51 -10.49
CA THR A 255 4.07 1.17 -10.99
C THR A 255 4.18 1.31 -12.50
N LEU A 256 3.17 0.83 -13.24
CA LEU A 256 3.21 0.87 -14.71
C LEU A 256 3.25 2.30 -15.22
N ARG A 257 2.50 3.19 -14.58
CA ARG A 257 2.51 4.63 -14.92
C ARG A 257 3.88 5.26 -14.67
N ILE A 258 4.50 5.01 -13.51
CA ILE A 258 5.85 5.53 -13.21
C ILE A 258 6.86 5.02 -14.24
N MET A 259 6.82 3.73 -14.56
CA MET A 259 7.72 3.13 -15.54
C MET A 259 7.51 3.75 -16.94
N MET A 260 6.27 3.92 -17.36
CA MET A 260 5.94 4.54 -18.66
C MET A 260 6.39 5.99 -18.73
N GLN A 261 6.19 6.79 -17.70
CA GLN A 261 6.67 8.16 -17.62
C GLN A 261 8.20 8.25 -17.72
N ARG A 262 8.91 7.38 -16.99
CA ARG A 262 10.38 7.31 -17.06
C ARG A 262 10.87 6.86 -18.44
N LEU A 263 10.26 5.86 -19.04
CA LEU A 263 10.59 5.41 -20.41
C LEU A 263 10.35 6.52 -21.45
N TYR A 264 9.25 7.27 -21.30
CA TYR A 264 8.97 8.42 -22.15
C TYR A 264 10.04 9.51 -22.01
N LEU A 265 10.44 9.84 -20.79
CA LEU A 265 11.52 10.81 -20.53
C LEU A 265 12.86 10.33 -21.12
N VAL A 266 13.24 9.07 -20.90
CA VAL A 266 14.47 8.49 -21.46
C VAL A 266 14.45 8.54 -23.00
N ARG A 267 13.35 8.14 -23.64
CA ARG A 267 13.20 8.23 -25.11
C ARG A 267 13.25 9.67 -25.60
N ARG A 268 12.68 10.61 -24.86
CA ARG A 268 12.75 12.05 -25.19
C ARG A 268 14.17 12.57 -25.07
N TRP A 269 14.92 12.20 -24.01
CA TRP A 269 16.33 12.53 -23.85
C TRP A 269 17.20 11.93 -24.96
N GLN A 270 16.98 10.66 -25.31
CA GLN A 270 17.70 10.03 -26.43
C GLN A 270 17.45 10.77 -27.75
N LYS A 271 16.21 11.15 -28.05
CA LYS A 271 15.91 11.96 -29.27
C LYS A 271 16.60 13.32 -29.25
N ILE A 272 16.63 13.99 -28.09
CA ILE A 272 17.33 15.27 -27.93
C ILE A 272 18.84 15.07 -28.14
N MET A 273 19.44 14.06 -27.51
CA MET A 273 20.88 13.78 -27.67
C MET A 273 21.26 13.36 -29.08
N HIS A 274 20.42 12.59 -29.78
CA HIS A 274 20.62 12.28 -31.22
C HIS A 274 20.48 13.51 -32.10
N GLY A 275 19.56 14.41 -31.78
CA GLY A 275 19.44 15.70 -32.47
C GLY A 275 20.66 16.60 -32.26
N TRP A 276 21.27 16.60 -31.08
CA TRP A 276 22.50 17.31 -30.76
C TRP A 276 23.73 16.70 -31.45
N ARG A 277 23.86 15.38 -31.55
CA ARG A 277 24.95 14.72 -32.29
C ARG A 277 24.88 15.05 -33.80
N ARG A 278 23.68 15.06 -34.37
CA ARG A 278 23.53 15.46 -35.81
C ARG A 278 23.86 16.92 -36.05
N ARG A 279 23.60 17.85 -35.10
CA ARG A 279 23.98 19.28 -35.28
C ARG A 279 25.48 19.53 -35.09
N ARG A 280 26.19 18.71 -34.33
CA ARG A 280 27.66 18.85 -34.20
C ARG A 280 28.44 18.38 -35.42
N SER A 281 27.88 17.51 -36.25
CA SER A 281 28.52 17.12 -37.54
C SER A 281 28.49 18.23 -38.62
N TRP A 282 27.78 19.33 -38.39
CA TRP A 282 27.73 20.48 -39.29
C TRP A 282 28.64 21.65 -38.86
N ILE A 283 29.32 21.55 -37.73
CA ILE A 283 30.16 22.65 -37.21
C ILE A 283 31.66 22.37 -37.42
N PHE A 284 32.03 21.17 -37.84
CA PHE A 284 33.42 20.76 -38.12
C PHE A 284 33.54 20.08 -39.52
N GLY A 285 32.85 20.57 -40.49
CA GLY A 285 33.03 20.27 -41.89
C GLY A 285 33.54 21.51 -42.66
#